data_399a8c8bda7a34ef203767e0c5c06bf0
#
_entry.id   399a8c8bda7a34ef203767e0c5c06bf0
#
_cell.length_a   1.000
_cell.length_b   1.000
_cell.length_c   1.000
_cell.angle_alpha   90.00
_cell.angle_beta   90.00
_cell.angle_gamma   90.00
#
_symmetry.space_group_name_H-M   'P 1'
#
loop_
_entity.id
_entity.type
_entity.pdbx_description
1 polymer ?
#
loop_
_entity_poly.entity_id
_entity_poly.type
_entity_poly.pdbx_seq_one_letter_code
_entity_poly.pdbx_strand_id
1 'polypeptide(L)'
;MNQHMNQHLTRKLRNVLGAAALALTALGTAHAQTAIKQIDAGVLNVGYVDAGPANGPAVILLHGWPYDIHSYDEVVPRLTKAGYRVIVPYLRGYGTTRFLDANAVRNGEPAALAQDVIDLMDALKIDKATLAGYDWGARSADIVAALWPERVTGLVSVSGYLIGSQDSGKQPLPPKAELQWWYQFYFATERGAAGYAKNHHDFAKLIWQTASPRWQGVDRTSDRSAAALDNPGQAAITVFNYRWG
;
A
#
# COMPACT_ATOMS: atom_id res chain seq x y z
N MET A 1 54.08 27.92 -40.18
CA MET A 1 53.90 27.93 -38.70
C MET A 1 52.42 28.11 -38.25
N ASN A 2 51.43 28.08 -39.16
CA ASN A 2 50.02 28.34 -38.80
C ASN A 2 49.04 27.14 -38.91
N GLN A 3 49.51 25.97 -39.38
CA GLN A 3 48.59 24.83 -39.50
C GLN A 3 48.46 23.95 -38.21
N HIS A 4 49.49 23.91 -37.39
CA HIS A 4 49.47 23.10 -36.15
C HIS A 4 48.68 23.76 -35.03
N MET A 5 48.53 25.07 -35.02
CA MET A 5 47.79 25.81 -33.97
C MET A 5 46.27 25.69 -34.12
N ASN A 6 45.77 25.54 -35.35
CA ASN A 6 44.34 25.40 -35.61
C ASN A 6 43.79 24.00 -35.26
N GLN A 7 44.63 22.97 -35.37
CA GLN A 7 44.19 21.60 -35.03
C GLN A 7 44.04 21.37 -33.52
N HIS A 8 44.83 22.06 -32.69
CA HIS A 8 44.71 21.97 -31.23
C HIS A 8 43.47 22.72 -30.66
N LEU A 9 43.09 23.85 -31.27
CA LEU A 9 41.92 24.59 -30.85
C LEU A 9 40.58 23.85 -31.18
N THR A 10 40.52 23.25 -32.37
CA THR A 10 39.32 22.50 -32.78
C THR A 10 39.14 21.22 -31.97
N ARG A 11 40.27 20.57 -31.53
CA ARG A 11 40.22 19.38 -30.71
C ARG A 11 39.79 19.67 -29.26
N LYS A 12 40.20 20.82 -28.68
CA LYS A 12 39.74 21.29 -27.35
C LYS A 12 38.29 21.70 -27.35
N LEU A 13 37.79 22.38 -28.38
CA LEU A 13 36.37 22.75 -28.51
C LEU A 13 35.44 21.54 -28.68
N ARG A 14 35.88 20.50 -29.44
CA ARG A 14 35.10 19.26 -29.58
C ARG A 14 35.00 18.47 -28.26
N ASN A 15 36.04 18.47 -27.43
CA ASN A 15 36.04 17.80 -26.13
C ASN A 15 35.22 18.53 -25.08
N VAL A 16 35.12 19.85 -25.14
CA VAL A 16 34.26 20.64 -24.22
C VAL A 16 32.78 20.54 -24.60
N LEU A 17 32.45 20.49 -25.89
CA LEU A 17 31.08 20.28 -26.35
C LEU A 17 30.60 18.83 -26.13
N GLY A 18 31.50 17.84 -26.20
CA GLY A 18 31.18 16.44 -25.90
C GLY A 18 30.94 16.18 -24.42
N ALA A 19 31.63 16.89 -23.52
CA ALA A 19 31.43 16.76 -22.07
C ALA A 19 30.14 17.47 -21.61
N ALA A 20 29.72 18.56 -22.26
CA ALA A 20 28.48 19.25 -21.94
C ALA A 20 27.24 18.49 -22.44
N ALA A 21 27.33 17.73 -23.53
CA ALA A 21 26.23 16.93 -24.05
C ALA A 21 25.99 15.63 -23.25
N LEU A 22 27.00 15.09 -22.57
CA LEU A 22 26.83 13.92 -21.70
C LEU A 22 26.32 14.26 -20.30
N ALA A 23 26.38 15.52 -19.88
CA ALA A 23 25.88 15.93 -18.57
C ALA A 23 24.35 16.23 -18.56
N LEU A 24 23.70 16.33 -19.74
CA LEU A 24 22.26 16.62 -19.84
C LEU A 24 21.36 15.38 -19.96
N THR A 25 21.88 14.17 -20.02
CA THR A 25 21.07 12.96 -20.16
C THR A 25 20.91 12.15 -18.87
N ALA A 26 21.40 12.65 -17.73
CA ALA A 26 21.25 12.03 -16.42
C ALA A 26 20.24 12.73 -15.51
N LEU A 27 19.33 13.52 -16.05
CA LEU A 27 18.11 13.86 -15.34
C LEU A 27 17.12 12.70 -15.49
N GLY A 28 17.52 11.53 -14.95
CA GLY A 28 16.57 10.51 -14.59
C GLY A 28 15.54 11.18 -13.69
N THR A 29 14.27 11.07 -14.02
CA THR A 29 13.16 11.42 -13.15
C THR A 29 13.30 10.58 -11.89
N ALA A 30 14.09 11.06 -10.93
CA ALA A 30 13.95 10.63 -9.55
C ALA A 30 12.51 11.01 -9.21
N HIS A 31 11.61 10.03 -9.22
CA HIS A 31 10.33 10.18 -8.57
C HIS A 31 10.67 10.52 -7.12
N ALA A 32 10.52 11.78 -6.75
CA ALA A 32 10.68 12.20 -5.37
C ALA A 32 9.75 11.30 -4.57
N GLN A 33 10.33 10.39 -3.80
CA GLN A 33 9.56 9.51 -2.92
C GLN A 33 8.79 10.44 -1.98
N THR A 34 7.48 10.45 -2.10
CA THR A 34 6.63 11.33 -1.30
C THR A 34 6.88 11.00 0.17
N ALA A 35 7.31 12.00 0.97
CA ALA A 35 7.67 11.80 2.36
C ALA A 35 6.49 11.22 3.15
N ILE A 36 6.76 10.21 3.96
CA ILE A 36 5.78 9.64 4.89
C ILE A 36 5.58 10.64 6.03
N LYS A 37 4.34 11.05 6.21
CA LYS A 37 3.88 11.85 7.34
C LYS A 37 3.37 10.93 8.45
N GLN A 38 3.27 11.46 9.67
CA GLN A 38 2.71 10.76 10.83
C GLN A 38 1.66 11.64 11.50
N ILE A 39 0.57 11.02 11.94
CA ILE A 39 -0.50 11.71 12.68
C ILE A 39 -1.16 10.76 13.68
N ASP A 40 -1.48 11.27 14.87
CA ASP A 40 -2.29 10.53 15.82
C ASP A 40 -3.76 10.56 15.39
N ALA A 41 -4.34 9.37 15.24
CA ALA A 41 -5.71 9.17 14.79
C ALA A 41 -6.32 7.98 15.53
N GLY A 42 -7.28 8.24 16.39
CA GLY A 42 -7.89 7.22 17.24
C GLY A 42 -6.86 6.51 18.11
N VAL A 43 -6.74 5.21 17.94
CA VAL A 43 -5.80 4.36 18.68
C VAL A 43 -4.42 4.21 18.02
N LEU A 44 -4.21 4.87 16.89
CA LEU A 44 -3.01 4.72 16.06
C LEU A 44 -2.26 6.05 15.89
N ASN A 45 -0.95 5.96 15.78
CA ASN A 45 -0.12 6.94 15.09
C ASN A 45 0.06 6.44 13.65
N VAL A 46 -0.63 7.06 12.70
CA VAL A 46 -0.74 6.59 11.32
C VAL A 46 0.34 7.18 10.46
N GLY A 47 1.11 6.31 9.78
CA GLY A 47 2.00 6.72 8.70
C GLY A 47 1.26 6.81 7.38
N TYR A 48 1.41 7.93 6.65
CA TYR A 48 0.67 8.13 5.40
C TYR A 48 1.40 9.04 4.41
N VAL A 49 1.05 8.88 3.15
CA VAL A 49 1.37 9.81 2.08
C VAL A 49 0.23 10.82 1.96
N ASP A 50 0.57 12.10 1.77
CA ASP A 50 -0.39 13.18 1.47
C ASP A 50 0.15 13.98 0.29
N ALA A 51 -0.48 13.84 -0.86
CA ALA A 51 -0.02 14.39 -2.11
C ALA A 51 -1.11 15.17 -2.84
N GLY A 52 -0.71 16.10 -3.70
CA GLY A 52 -1.61 16.97 -4.46
C GLY A 52 -2.01 18.24 -3.71
N PRO A 53 -2.98 19.01 -4.26
CA PRO A 53 -3.40 20.27 -3.67
C PRO A 53 -4.14 20.06 -2.35
N ALA A 54 -3.72 20.75 -1.29
CA ALA A 54 -4.27 20.56 0.06
C ALA A 54 -5.79 20.80 0.15
N ASN A 55 -6.34 21.64 -0.71
CA ASN A 55 -7.76 21.99 -0.81
C ASN A 55 -8.48 21.25 -1.94
N GLY A 56 -7.83 20.30 -2.60
CA GLY A 56 -8.46 19.47 -3.63
C GLY A 56 -9.46 18.47 -3.01
N PRO A 57 -10.40 17.94 -3.80
CA PRO A 57 -11.27 16.88 -3.35
C PRO A 57 -10.44 15.70 -2.85
N ALA A 58 -10.76 15.18 -1.66
CA ALA A 58 -9.97 14.13 -1.03
C ALA A 58 -10.26 12.76 -1.64
N VAL A 59 -9.19 12.00 -1.89
CA VAL A 59 -9.23 10.57 -2.25
C VAL A 59 -8.35 9.82 -1.25
N ILE A 60 -8.89 8.79 -0.61
CA ILE A 60 -8.14 7.91 0.29
C ILE A 60 -7.97 6.56 -0.38
N LEU A 61 -6.71 6.11 -0.51
CA LEU A 61 -6.34 4.86 -1.17
C LEU A 61 -5.90 3.84 -0.11
N LEU A 62 -6.63 2.74 0.00
CA LEU A 62 -6.48 1.73 1.05
C LEU A 62 -5.94 0.42 0.44
N HIS A 63 -4.73 0.06 0.84
CA HIS A 63 -4.09 -1.18 0.38
C HIS A 63 -4.67 -2.43 1.08
N GLY A 64 -4.27 -3.61 0.61
CA GLY A 64 -4.60 -4.89 1.20
C GLY A 64 -3.36 -5.70 1.60
N TRP A 65 -3.57 -6.96 1.98
CA TRP A 65 -2.52 -7.91 2.28
C TRP A 65 -2.15 -8.72 1.00
N PRO A 66 -0.91 -9.05 0.79
CA PRO A 66 0.31 -8.69 1.51
C PRO A 66 1.06 -7.52 0.88
N TYR A 67 0.38 -6.44 0.60
CA TYR A 67 0.92 -5.23 -0.01
C TYR A 67 1.03 -4.07 0.99
N ASP A 68 1.35 -2.87 0.48
CA ASP A 68 1.48 -1.64 1.22
C ASP A 68 1.10 -0.41 0.37
N ILE A 69 1.44 0.79 0.84
CA ILE A 69 1.15 2.05 0.14
C ILE A 69 1.73 2.13 -1.27
N HIS A 70 2.82 1.42 -1.54
CA HIS A 70 3.50 1.42 -2.84
C HIS A 70 2.67 0.77 -3.97
N SER A 71 1.58 0.07 -3.63
CA SER A 71 0.60 -0.39 -4.63
C SER A 71 0.02 0.76 -5.44
N TYR A 72 0.06 1.97 -4.90
CA TYR A 72 -0.53 3.17 -5.49
C TYR A 72 0.49 4.14 -6.10
N ASP A 73 1.78 3.77 -6.20
CA ASP A 73 2.83 4.64 -6.73
C ASP A 73 2.51 5.19 -8.13
N GLU A 74 1.82 4.40 -8.97
CA GLU A 74 1.42 4.84 -10.32
C GLU A 74 0.05 5.53 -10.34
N VAL A 75 -0.77 5.36 -9.31
CA VAL A 75 -2.11 5.93 -9.21
C VAL A 75 -2.05 7.36 -8.66
N VAL A 76 -1.27 7.58 -7.60
CA VAL A 76 -1.13 8.88 -6.93
C VAL A 76 -0.80 10.02 -7.90
N PRO A 77 0.22 9.91 -8.80
CA PRO A 77 0.54 10.99 -9.74
C PRO A 77 -0.60 11.31 -10.71
N ARG A 78 -1.41 10.32 -11.07
CA ARG A 78 -2.55 10.51 -11.99
C ARG A 78 -3.66 11.31 -11.32
N LEU A 79 -3.99 10.96 -10.08
CA LEU A 79 -5.02 11.65 -9.30
C LEU A 79 -4.60 13.07 -8.92
N THR A 80 -3.35 13.26 -8.48
CA THR A 80 -2.84 14.59 -8.13
C THR A 80 -2.79 15.53 -9.34
N LYS A 81 -2.42 14.99 -10.51
CA LYS A 81 -2.48 15.74 -11.80
C LYS A 81 -3.91 16.14 -12.15
N ALA A 82 -4.90 15.36 -11.77
CA ALA A 82 -6.32 15.65 -11.95
C ALA A 82 -6.89 16.62 -10.89
N GLY A 83 -6.05 17.09 -9.94
CA GLY A 83 -6.44 18.10 -8.95
C GLY A 83 -6.96 17.51 -7.62
N TYR A 84 -6.84 16.21 -7.40
CA TYR A 84 -7.24 15.58 -6.14
C TYR A 84 -6.14 15.71 -5.07
N ARG A 85 -6.56 15.85 -3.80
CA ARG A 85 -5.72 15.56 -2.64
C ARG A 85 -5.78 14.06 -2.36
N VAL A 86 -4.63 13.40 -2.39
CA VAL A 86 -4.54 11.93 -2.28
C VAL A 86 -3.86 11.56 -0.98
N ILE A 87 -4.56 10.80 -0.16
CA ILE A 87 -4.08 10.24 1.11
C ILE A 87 -3.89 8.73 0.94
N VAL A 88 -2.70 8.23 1.28
CA VAL A 88 -2.41 6.79 1.22
C VAL A 88 -1.85 6.35 2.57
N PRO A 89 -2.68 5.88 3.50
CA PRO A 89 -2.21 5.43 4.80
C PRO A 89 -1.61 4.03 4.73
N TYR A 90 -0.61 3.76 5.57
CA TYR A 90 -0.34 2.40 6.00
C TYR A 90 -1.47 1.96 6.94
N LEU A 91 -2.14 0.88 6.61
CA LEU A 91 -3.14 0.29 7.49
C LEU A 91 -2.52 -0.17 8.81
N ARG A 92 -3.36 -0.42 9.85
CA ARG A 92 -2.87 -0.98 11.11
C ARG A 92 -2.02 -2.23 10.88
N GLY A 93 -0.87 -2.30 11.54
CA GLY A 93 0.07 -3.40 11.36
C GLY A 93 1.00 -3.27 10.15
N TYR A 94 1.03 -2.14 9.45
CA TYR A 94 1.92 -1.94 8.29
C TYR A 94 2.81 -0.71 8.42
N GLY A 95 3.95 -0.78 7.75
CA GLY A 95 4.89 0.31 7.58
C GLY A 95 5.22 1.03 8.89
N THR A 96 5.04 2.33 8.91
CA THR A 96 5.32 3.17 10.08
C THR A 96 4.12 3.40 11.00
N THR A 97 2.94 2.86 10.67
CA THR A 97 1.76 2.94 11.55
C THR A 97 2.00 2.17 12.83
N ARG A 98 1.71 2.77 13.99
CA ARG A 98 1.92 2.18 15.32
C ARG A 98 0.69 2.39 16.20
N PHE A 99 0.42 1.44 17.09
CA PHE A 99 -0.53 1.68 18.18
C PHE A 99 0.04 2.67 19.18
N LEU A 100 -0.75 3.62 19.62
CA LEU A 100 -0.36 4.61 20.63
C LEU A 100 -0.14 3.95 22.00
N ASP A 101 -0.96 2.95 22.32
CA ASP A 101 -0.77 2.12 23.52
C ASP A 101 -0.15 0.78 23.16
N ALA A 102 0.98 0.44 23.80
CA ALA A 102 1.65 -0.83 23.62
C ALA A 102 0.78 -2.04 24.00
N ASN A 103 -0.19 -1.85 24.92
CA ASN A 103 -1.12 -2.88 25.38
C ASN A 103 -2.43 -2.93 24.59
N ALA A 104 -2.62 -2.05 23.60
CA ALA A 104 -3.83 -2.07 22.76
C ALA A 104 -4.01 -3.45 22.08
N VAL A 105 -5.24 -3.88 21.97
CA VAL A 105 -5.57 -5.14 21.30
C VAL A 105 -5.17 -5.08 19.83
N ARG A 106 -4.42 -6.08 19.38
CA ARG A 106 -3.97 -6.22 17.99
C ARG A 106 -5.06 -6.91 17.16
N ASN A 107 -6.25 -6.33 17.15
CA ASN A 107 -7.37 -6.81 16.35
C ASN A 107 -7.27 -6.33 14.90
N GLY A 108 -7.85 -7.11 13.99
CA GLY A 108 -7.81 -6.88 12.55
C GLY A 108 -9.16 -7.09 11.88
N GLU A 109 -10.28 -7.04 12.64
CA GLU A 109 -11.60 -7.11 12.04
C GLU A 109 -11.85 -5.91 11.10
N PRO A 110 -12.60 -6.11 10.02
CA PRO A 110 -12.84 -5.04 9.04
C PRO A 110 -13.46 -3.78 9.65
N ALA A 111 -14.29 -3.91 10.71
CA ALA A 111 -14.88 -2.77 11.39
C ALA A 111 -13.84 -1.90 12.12
N ALA A 112 -12.81 -2.52 12.72
CA ALA A 112 -11.73 -1.77 13.36
C ALA A 112 -10.87 -1.02 12.33
N LEU A 113 -10.62 -1.63 11.15
CA LEU A 113 -9.92 -0.96 10.06
C LEU A 113 -10.76 0.20 9.48
N ALA A 114 -12.09 0.04 9.43
CA ALA A 114 -13.01 1.10 8.99
C ALA A 114 -13.01 2.28 9.98
N GLN A 115 -12.98 2.00 11.28
CA GLN A 115 -12.87 3.03 12.31
C GLN A 115 -11.54 3.80 12.17
N ASP A 116 -10.43 3.12 11.89
CA ASP A 116 -9.14 3.81 11.63
C ASP A 116 -9.23 4.80 10.47
N VAL A 117 -10.00 4.47 9.42
CA VAL A 117 -10.20 5.39 8.28
C VAL A 117 -10.96 6.63 8.73
N ILE A 118 -12.02 6.47 9.53
CA ILE A 118 -12.77 7.61 10.08
C ILE A 118 -11.90 8.45 11.00
N ASP A 119 -11.17 7.82 11.91
CA ASP A 119 -10.27 8.52 12.84
C ASP A 119 -9.18 9.30 12.07
N LEU A 120 -8.65 8.72 11.00
CA LEU A 120 -7.69 9.41 10.12
C LEU A 120 -8.33 10.59 9.40
N MET A 121 -9.55 10.44 8.88
CA MET A 121 -10.28 11.55 8.25
C MET A 121 -10.50 12.69 9.23
N ASP A 122 -10.87 12.39 10.46
CA ASP A 122 -11.09 13.39 11.52
C ASP A 122 -9.79 14.10 11.91
N ALA A 123 -8.70 13.34 12.09
CA ALA A 123 -7.39 13.91 12.40
C ALA A 123 -6.86 14.83 11.27
N LEU A 124 -7.13 14.48 10.02
CA LEU A 124 -6.75 15.27 8.84
C LEU A 124 -7.75 16.38 8.48
N LYS A 125 -8.86 16.49 9.23
CA LYS A 125 -9.98 17.42 8.99
C LYS A 125 -10.57 17.25 7.59
N ILE A 126 -10.73 16.00 7.16
CA ILE A 126 -11.38 15.62 5.91
C ILE A 126 -12.84 15.28 6.22
N ASP A 127 -13.75 16.16 5.86
CA ASP A 127 -15.18 15.95 6.07
C ASP A 127 -15.71 14.79 5.22
N LYS A 128 -15.37 14.80 3.91
CA LYS A 128 -15.80 13.78 2.95
C LYS A 128 -14.65 13.38 2.04
N ALA A 129 -14.60 12.11 1.62
CA ALA A 129 -13.62 11.61 0.67
C ALA A 129 -14.21 10.59 -0.30
N THR A 130 -13.59 10.46 -1.46
CA THR A 130 -13.72 9.23 -2.26
C THR A 130 -12.81 8.18 -1.66
N LEU A 131 -13.36 7.02 -1.35
CA LEU A 131 -12.61 5.88 -0.84
C LEU A 131 -12.34 4.89 -1.97
N ALA A 132 -11.10 4.45 -2.10
CA ALA A 132 -10.74 3.42 -3.06
C ALA A 132 -9.82 2.41 -2.38
N GLY A 133 -10.12 1.12 -2.54
CA GLY A 133 -9.35 0.09 -1.89
C GLY A 133 -9.44 -1.26 -2.61
N TYR A 134 -8.55 -2.14 -2.23
CA TYR A 134 -8.62 -3.54 -2.63
C TYR A 134 -8.35 -4.45 -1.41
N ASP A 135 -8.88 -5.67 -1.44
CA ASP A 135 -8.76 -6.67 -0.39
C ASP A 135 -9.22 -6.11 1.00
N TRP A 136 -8.39 -6.11 2.04
CA TRP A 136 -8.75 -5.56 3.35
C TRP A 136 -9.01 -4.05 3.31
N GLY A 137 -8.33 -3.31 2.44
CA GLY A 137 -8.61 -1.90 2.22
C GLY A 137 -9.98 -1.66 1.60
N ALA A 138 -10.41 -2.51 0.67
CA ALA A 138 -11.76 -2.44 0.11
C ALA A 138 -12.83 -2.77 1.15
N ARG A 139 -12.64 -3.83 1.93
CA ARG A 139 -13.57 -4.20 3.02
C ARG A 139 -13.75 -3.05 4.02
N SER A 140 -12.65 -2.38 4.36
CA SER A 140 -12.69 -1.19 5.23
C SER A 140 -13.48 -0.05 4.59
N ALA A 141 -13.22 0.26 3.31
CA ALA A 141 -13.93 1.30 2.57
C ALA A 141 -15.43 1.00 2.44
N ASP A 142 -15.79 -0.26 2.19
CA ASP A 142 -17.18 -0.71 2.09
C ASP A 142 -17.93 -0.51 3.41
N ILE A 143 -17.31 -0.81 4.56
CA ILE A 143 -17.89 -0.59 5.88
C ILE A 143 -18.05 0.90 6.16
N VAL A 144 -17.05 1.73 5.83
CA VAL A 144 -17.18 3.18 5.98
C VAL A 144 -18.34 3.69 5.15
N ALA A 145 -18.47 3.25 3.90
CA ALA A 145 -19.58 3.66 3.03
C ALA A 145 -20.96 3.20 3.56
N ALA A 146 -21.02 2.05 4.23
CA ALA A 146 -22.26 1.51 4.79
C ALA A 146 -22.67 2.21 6.10
N LEU A 147 -21.71 2.51 6.99
CA LEU A 147 -21.99 3.02 8.33
C LEU A 147 -21.90 4.55 8.44
N TRP A 148 -21.11 5.19 7.58
CA TRP A 148 -20.94 6.66 7.52
C TRP A 148 -21.09 7.16 6.08
N PRO A 149 -22.26 6.93 5.42
CA PRO A 149 -22.45 7.29 4.01
C PRO A 149 -22.26 8.80 3.75
N GLU A 150 -22.53 9.65 4.76
CA GLU A 150 -22.31 11.08 4.68
C GLU A 150 -20.83 11.48 4.56
N ARG A 151 -19.89 10.59 4.94
CA ARG A 151 -18.45 10.80 4.87
C ARG A 151 -17.86 10.37 3.50
N VAL A 152 -18.68 9.75 2.63
CA VAL A 152 -18.21 9.15 1.37
C VAL A 152 -18.82 9.85 0.17
N THR A 153 -17.97 10.39 -0.72
CA THR A 153 -18.39 11.00 -1.98
C THR A 153 -18.38 10.03 -3.15
N GLY A 154 -17.67 8.92 -3.02
CA GLY A 154 -17.57 7.86 -4.01
C GLY A 154 -16.82 6.67 -3.45
N LEU A 155 -17.07 5.48 -4.01
CA LEU A 155 -16.47 4.23 -3.57
C LEU A 155 -15.94 3.43 -4.77
N VAL A 156 -14.66 3.01 -4.69
CA VAL A 156 -14.05 2.02 -5.59
C VAL A 156 -13.61 0.83 -4.75
N SER A 157 -14.34 -0.27 -4.84
CA SER A 157 -14.09 -1.49 -4.08
C SER A 157 -13.62 -2.61 -5.02
N VAL A 158 -12.41 -3.11 -4.80
CA VAL A 158 -11.84 -4.21 -5.57
C VAL A 158 -11.61 -5.40 -4.66
N SER A 159 -12.29 -6.52 -4.92
CA SER A 159 -12.24 -7.73 -4.09
C SER A 159 -12.57 -7.48 -2.60
N GLY A 160 -13.51 -6.57 -2.35
CA GLY A 160 -13.99 -6.18 -1.02
C GLY A 160 -15.23 -6.97 -0.62
N TYR A 161 -15.10 -8.22 -0.29
CA TYR A 161 -16.23 -9.08 0.08
C TYR A 161 -16.66 -8.82 1.52
N LEU A 162 -17.75 -8.08 1.74
CA LEU A 162 -18.34 -7.86 3.06
C LEU A 162 -19.51 -8.79 3.35
N ILE A 163 -20.30 -9.10 2.33
CA ILE A 163 -21.51 -9.90 2.46
C ILE A 163 -21.22 -11.26 1.88
N GLY A 164 -21.09 -12.23 2.75
CA GLY A 164 -20.96 -13.64 2.41
C GLY A 164 -22.19 -14.43 2.88
N SER A 165 -22.47 -15.55 2.23
CA SER A 165 -23.45 -16.52 2.73
C SER A 165 -22.77 -17.43 3.75
N GLN A 166 -23.18 -17.39 5.00
CA GLN A 166 -22.68 -18.33 6.03
C GLN A 166 -22.94 -19.80 5.63
N ASP A 167 -24.03 -20.07 4.93
CA ASP A 167 -24.35 -21.42 4.49
C ASP A 167 -23.43 -21.87 3.32
N SER A 168 -23.09 -20.96 2.42
CA SER A 168 -22.08 -21.24 1.39
C SER A 168 -20.69 -21.45 2.00
N GLY A 169 -20.33 -20.71 3.04
CA GLY A 169 -19.05 -20.87 3.75
C GLY A 169 -18.90 -22.23 4.45
N LYS A 170 -19.99 -22.92 4.74
CA LYS A 170 -20.00 -24.28 5.31
C LYS A 170 -19.79 -25.39 4.27
N GLN A 171 -19.91 -25.07 2.99
CA GLN A 171 -19.79 -26.05 1.90
C GLN A 171 -18.35 -26.09 1.41
N PRO A 172 -17.72 -27.28 1.37
CA PRO A 172 -16.36 -27.39 0.88
C PRO A 172 -16.31 -27.10 -0.62
N LEU A 173 -15.28 -26.40 -1.05
CA LEU A 173 -14.98 -26.20 -2.46
C LEU A 173 -14.23 -27.39 -3.05
N PRO A 174 -14.15 -27.52 -4.39
CA PRO A 174 -13.27 -28.50 -5.01
C PRO A 174 -11.82 -28.30 -4.56
N PRO A 175 -11.02 -29.38 -4.39
CA PRO A 175 -9.66 -29.29 -3.83
C PRO A 175 -8.73 -28.26 -4.49
N LYS A 176 -8.86 -28.06 -5.80
CA LYS A 176 -8.07 -27.05 -6.53
C LYS A 176 -8.44 -25.61 -6.13
N ALA A 177 -9.69 -25.36 -5.78
CA ALA A 177 -10.13 -24.05 -5.29
C ALA A 177 -9.69 -23.85 -3.84
N GLU A 178 -9.84 -24.87 -2.97
CA GLU A 178 -9.34 -24.82 -1.58
C GLU A 178 -7.84 -24.58 -1.54
N LEU A 179 -7.07 -25.15 -2.45
CA LEU A 179 -5.63 -24.91 -2.55
C LEU A 179 -5.27 -23.46 -2.79
N GLN A 180 -6.11 -22.67 -3.45
CA GLN A 180 -5.86 -21.24 -3.65
C GLN A 180 -5.97 -20.43 -2.35
N TRP A 181 -6.75 -20.94 -1.40
CA TRP A 181 -7.01 -20.30 -0.10
C TRP A 181 -6.29 -21.00 1.06
N TRP A 182 -5.31 -21.88 0.78
CA TRP A 182 -4.58 -22.70 1.75
C TRP A 182 -4.06 -21.90 2.95
N TYR A 183 -3.67 -20.65 2.74
CA TYR A 183 -3.11 -19.79 3.78
C TYR A 183 -4.14 -19.44 4.87
N GLN A 184 -5.43 -19.41 4.56
CA GLN A 184 -6.48 -19.17 5.55
C GLN A 184 -6.52 -20.34 6.56
N PHE A 185 -6.47 -21.57 6.07
CA PHE A 185 -6.38 -22.76 6.95
C PHE A 185 -5.06 -22.80 7.74
N TYR A 186 -3.98 -22.35 7.11
CA TYR A 186 -2.69 -22.24 7.79
C TYR A 186 -2.76 -21.22 8.93
N PHE A 187 -3.29 -20.03 8.72
CA PHE A 187 -3.48 -19.00 9.75
C PHE A 187 -4.44 -19.41 10.86
N ALA A 188 -5.37 -20.33 10.61
CA ALA A 188 -6.26 -20.85 11.64
C ALA A 188 -5.53 -21.65 12.74
N THR A 189 -4.29 -22.09 12.49
CA THR A 189 -3.49 -22.90 13.42
C THR A 189 -2.43 -22.06 14.15
N GLU A 190 -2.04 -22.50 15.37
CA GLU A 190 -0.91 -21.89 16.10
C GLU A 190 0.41 -22.05 15.34
N ARG A 191 0.61 -23.19 14.69
CA ARG A 191 1.78 -23.43 13.83
C ARG A 191 1.82 -22.44 12.67
N GLY A 192 0.67 -22.15 12.07
CA GLY A 192 0.55 -21.20 10.97
C GLY A 192 0.83 -19.75 11.40
N ALA A 193 0.31 -19.35 12.55
CA ALA A 193 0.60 -18.05 13.13
C ALA A 193 2.09 -17.86 13.40
N ALA A 194 2.73 -18.85 14.07
CA ALA A 194 4.16 -18.81 14.34
C ALA A 194 5.01 -18.87 13.06
N GLY A 195 4.60 -19.68 12.08
CA GLY A 195 5.28 -19.81 10.80
C GLY A 195 5.23 -18.52 9.98
N TYR A 196 4.08 -17.85 9.96
CA TYR A 196 3.94 -16.54 9.29
C TYR A 196 4.77 -15.47 10.00
N ALA A 197 4.69 -15.35 11.30
CA ALA A 197 5.48 -14.38 12.06
C ALA A 197 7.00 -14.53 11.82
N LYS A 198 7.46 -15.76 11.60
CA LYS A 198 8.88 -16.04 11.32
C LYS A 198 9.28 -15.76 9.87
N ASN A 199 8.37 -15.99 8.90
CA ASN A 199 8.71 -16.06 7.47
C ASN A 199 7.80 -15.13 6.63
N HIS A 200 7.32 -14.02 7.17
CA HIS A 200 6.30 -13.17 6.51
C HIS A 200 6.73 -12.62 5.15
N HIS A 201 8.02 -12.32 4.92
CA HIS A 201 8.52 -11.88 3.62
C HIS A 201 8.42 -12.98 2.56
N ASP A 202 8.93 -14.16 2.85
CA ASP A 202 8.88 -15.30 1.92
C ASP A 202 7.43 -15.74 1.68
N PHE A 203 6.62 -15.64 2.73
CA PHE A 203 5.19 -15.95 2.65
C PHE A 203 4.46 -14.98 1.70
N ALA A 204 4.66 -13.68 1.86
CA ALA A 204 4.08 -12.66 0.98
C ALA A 204 4.52 -12.88 -0.48
N LYS A 205 5.81 -13.12 -0.69
CA LYS A 205 6.35 -13.42 -2.02
C LYS A 205 5.73 -14.67 -2.64
N LEU A 206 5.55 -15.74 -1.86
CA LEU A 206 4.88 -16.96 -2.31
C LEU A 206 3.42 -16.70 -2.72
N ILE A 207 2.68 -15.90 -1.92
CA ILE A 207 1.30 -15.54 -2.27
C ILE A 207 1.26 -14.81 -3.62
N TRP A 208 2.13 -13.82 -3.86
CA TRP A 208 2.18 -13.13 -5.15
C TRP A 208 2.52 -14.05 -6.32
N GLN A 209 3.50 -14.95 -6.14
CA GLN A 209 3.88 -15.93 -7.16
C GLN A 209 2.74 -16.89 -7.53
N THR A 210 1.99 -17.33 -6.52
CA THR A 210 0.89 -18.31 -6.73
C THR A 210 -0.37 -17.64 -7.24
N ALA A 211 -0.71 -16.44 -6.76
CA ALA A 211 -1.88 -15.70 -7.19
C ALA A 211 -1.71 -15.07 -8.59
N SER A 212 -0.49 -14.69 -8.95
CA SER A 212 -0.18 -14.02 -10.22
C SER A 212 1.02 -14.67 -10.94
N PRO A 213 0.93 -15.93 -11.37
CA PRO A 213 2.09 -16.71 -11.87
C PRO A 213 2.74 -16.15 -13.14
N ARG A 214 2.03 -15.29 -13.87
CA ARG A 214 2.55 -14.63 -15.10
C ARG A 214 3.16 -13.24 -14.82
N TRP A 215 3.08 -12.75 -13.59
CA TRP A 215 3.59 -11.43 -13.25
C TRP A 215 5.10 -11.46 -13.02
N GLN A 216 5.84 -10.63 -13.75
CA GLN A 216 7.30 -10.56 -13.71
C GLN A 216 7.83 -9.58 -12.65
N GLY A 217 6.94 -8.89 -11.92
CA GLY A 217 7.30 -7.84 -10.97
C GLY A 217 7.47 -8.30 -9.52
N VAL A 218 7.36 -9.60 -9.23
CA VAL A 218 7.30 -10.13 -7.86
C VAL A 218 8.53 -9.75 -7.03
N ASP A 219 9.75 -9.98 -7.53
CA ASP A 219 10.97 -9.70 -6.77
C ASP A 219 11.08 -8.21 -6.42
N ARG A 220 10.93 -7.34 -7.40
CA ARG A 220 10.97 -5.89 -7.18
C ARG A 220 9.90 -5.40 -6.21
N THR A 221 8.70 -5.95 -6.27
CA THR A 221 7.62 -5.58 -5.34
C THR A 221 7.91 -6.12 -3.94
N SER A 222 8.43 -7.34 -3.83
CA SER A 222 8.85 -7.92 -2.56
C SER A 222 9.89 -7.03 -1.87
N ASP A 223 10.95 -6.66 -2.59
CA ASP A 223 12.01 -5.81 -2.04
C ASP A 223 11.48 -4.44 -1.60
N ARG A 224 10.56 -3.85 -2.37
CA ARG A 224 9.97 -2.54 -2.07
C ARG A 224 9.06 -2.57 -0.84
N SER A 225 8.24 -3.61 -0.71
CA SER A 225 7.22 -3.73 0.35
C SER A 225 7.75 -4.41 1.63
N ALA A 226 8.93 -5.01 1.59
CA ALA A 226 9.50 -5.77 2.71
C ALA A 226 9.51 -4.97 4.02
N ALA A 227 9.99 -3.73 4.00
CA ALA A 227 10.05 -2.87 5.19
C ALA A 227 8.68 -2.57 5.82
N ALA A 228 7.61 -2.55 5.02
CA ALA A 228 6.26 -2.34 5.54
C ALA A 228 5.74 -3.56 6.31
N LEU A 229 6.19 -4.76 5.91
CA LEU A 229 5.84 -6.01 6.57
C LEU A 229 6.62 -6.23 7.88
N ASP A 230 7.72 -5.49 8.13
CA ASP A 230 8.50 -5.55 9.39
C ASP A 230 7.84 -4.81 10.56
N ASN A 231 6.63 -4.29 10.38
CA ASN A 231 5.89 -3.69 11.47
C ASN A 231 5.65 -4.70 12.60
N PRO A 232 5.95 -4.36 13.88
CA PRO A 232 5.80 -5.30 15.00
C PRO A 232 4.39 -5.87 15.19
N GLY A 233 3.35 -5.18 14.71
CA GLY A 233 1.97 -5.65 14.76
C GLY A 233 1.53 -6.47 13.55
N GLN A 234 2.33 -6.54 12.49
CA GLN A 234 1.91 -7.04 11.20
C GLN A 234 1.42 -8.49 11.24
N ALA A 235 2.20 -9.40 11.81
CA ALA A 235 1.85 -10.81 11.86
C ALA A 235 0.58 -11.06 12.69
N ALA A 236 0.45 -10.40 13.84
CA ALA A 236 -0.72 -10.55 14.70
C ALA A 236 -1.98 -10.05 14.02
N ILE A 237 -1.93 -8.86 13.40
CA ILE A 237 -3.07 -8.26 12.68
C ILE A 237 -3.46 -9.13 11.49
N THR A 238 -2.49 -9.56 10.68
CA THR A 238 -2.78 -10.41 9.50
C THR A 238 -3.41 -11.73 9.90
N VAL A 239 -2.86 -12.41 10.88
CA VAL A 239 -3.44 -13.67 11.37
C VAL A 239 -4.85 -13.45 11.92
N PHE A 240 -5.07 -12.36 12.66
CA PHE A 240 -6.39 -12.00 13.15
C PHE A 240 -7.38 -11.77 12.01
N ASN A 241 -7.01 -11.00 10.98
CA ASN A 241 -7.86 -10.72 9.82
C ASN A 241 -8.45 -12.00 9.22
N TYR A 242 -7.62 -13.03 9.04
CA TYR A 242 -8.02 -14.29 8.41
C TYR A 242 -8.63 -15.33 9.37
N ARG A 243 -8.51 -15.13 10.68
CA ARG A 243 -9.22 -15.95 11.70
C ARG A 243 -10.61 -15.43 12.00
N TRP A 244 -10.86 -14.17 11.76
CA TRP A 244 -12.12 -13.51 12.07
C TRP A 244 -13.25 -13.89 11.08
N GLY A 245 -12.93 -14.21 9.82
CA GLY A 245 -13.87 -14.47 8.73
C GLY A 245 -14.41 -15.91 8.67
#